data_f384463b6e8ee5f72e6ef6ab2b238d90
#
_entry.id   f384463b6e8ee5f72e6ef6ab2b238d90
#
_cell.length_a   1.000
_cell.length_b   1.000
_cell.length_c   1.000
_cell.angle_alpha   90.00
_cell.angle_beta   90.00
_cell.angle_gamma   90.00
#
_symmetry.space_group_name_H-M   'P 1'
#
loop_
_entity.id
_entity.type
_entity.pdbx_description
1 polymer ?
#
loop_
_entity_poly.entity_id
_entity_poly.type
_entity_poly.pdbx_seq_one_letter_code
_entity_poly.pdbx_strand_id
1 'polypeptide(L)'
;MIIKTSPLAPKKLKKLYEIDGVSIASVSCGIKKNFKDDLVLIKFNSPSKIYGVFTNSKTPGAPIVWNKSIIKNGKVSALIINSGNANVFNGKKGEEALKKIISALSLKLSISEKEIFMASTGVIGEPLDYKKIIGKIPQLIKNLSNTPESWLKAANAIRTTDTFPKLYSEKIKYDKKENFYINGIAKGSGMIAPNMATMLSFIVSNIPLEKNGTKKKFKHIVEETFNSITVDSDKSTSDMVLLILIKNQNRKTIGSQTEKKFFDKLTTLMTNLAHQIVKDGEGASKFIKISVDGAQNYKDAKNLGMSIANSPLFKTAMAGSDSNWGRIIMALGKTGVALNNSKISIKFGHFFILKSGENLLLKNIKKINNYLKRKEIEISVSVGNGSGSSTVWTCDLTKNYISINTDYRS
;
A
#
# COMPACT_ATOMS: atom_id res chain seq x y z
N MET A 1 -5.21 -18.38 16.56
CA MET A 1 -6.23 -17.31 16.83
C MET A 1 -7.04 -17.03 15.56
N ILE A 2 -8.37 -16.94 15.63
CA ILE A 2 -9.19 -16.48 14.49
C ILE A 2 -9.15 -14.96 14.47
N ILE A 3 -8.39 -14.38 13.55
CA ILE A 3 -8.36 -12.92 13.37
C ILE A 3 -9.71 -12.48 12.81
N LYS A 4 -10.47 -11.73 13.61
CA LYS A 4 -11.76 -11.17 13.18
C LYS A 4 -11.54 -10.11 12.10
N THR A 5 -12.45 -10.03 11.13
CA THR A 5 -12.44 -8.98 10.11
C THR A 5 -12.46 -7.59 10.76
N SER A 6 -11.61 -6.68 10.27
CA SER A 6 -11.56 -5.31 10.77
C SER A 6 -12.95 -4.66 10.81
N PRO A 7 -13.33 -3.96 11.89
CA PRO A 7 -14.60 -3.22 11.97
C PRO A 7 -14.69 -2.06 10.97
N LEU A 8 -13.58 -1.74 10.31
CA LEU A 8 -13.47 -0.69 9.29
C LEU A 8 -13.47 -1.27 7.86
N ALA A 9 -13.60 -2.61 7.71
CA ALA A 9 -13.68 -3.25 6.41
C ALA A 9 -14.82 -2.68 5.57
N PRO A 10 -14.66 -2.54 4.25
CA PRO A 10 -15.71 -2.07 3.38
C PRO A 10 -16.88 -3.06 3.37
N LYS A 11 -18.11 -2.55 3.44
CA LYS A 11 -19.33 -3.38 3.38
C LYS A 11 -19.43 -4.17 2.07
N LYS A 12 -18.89 -3.64 0.97
CA LYS A 12 -18.86 -4.27 -0.35
C LYS A 12 -17.52 -3.99 -1.02
N LEU A 13 -16.89 -5.03 -1.55
CA LEU A 13 -15.67 -4.91 -2.32
C LEU A 13 -15.97 -4.34 -3.72
N LYS A 14 -15.06 -3.53 -4.24
CA LYS A 14 -15.14 -3.00 -5.60
C LYS A 14 -14.90 -4.15 -6.58
N LYS A 15 -15.81 -4.33 -7.56
CA LYS A 15 -15.59 -5.30 -8.64
C LYS A 15 -14.48 -4.78 -9.56
N LEU A 16 -13.52 -5.64 -9.91
CA LEU A 16 -12.47 -5.30 -10.88
C LEU A 16 -12.95 -5.55 -12.31
N TYR A 17 -12.30 -4.90 -13.26
CA TYR A 17 -12.61 -5.06 -14.68
C TYR A 17 -11.80 -6.20 -15.29
N GLU A 18 -12.34 -6.82 -16.32
CA GLU A 18 -11.56 -7.61 -17.26
C GLU A 18 -10.68 -6.66 -18.08
N ILE A 19 -9.40 -6.95 -18.16
CA ILE A 19 -8.43 -6.14 -18.91
C ILE A 19 -7.70 -7.06 -19.88
N ASP A 20 -7.92 -6.89 -21.16
CA ASP A 20 -7.27 -7.68 -22.19
C ASP A 20 -5.75 -7.56 -22.11
N GLY A 21 -5.06 -8.67 -22.33
CA GLY A 21 -3.60 -8.72 -22.30
C GLY A 21 -2.99 -9.08 -20.95
N VAL A 22 -3.79 -9.33 -19.90
CA VAL A 22 -3.34 -9.87 -18.62
C VAL A 22 -4.16 -11.08 -18.20
N SER A 23 -3.50 -12.09 -17.67
CA SER A 23 -4.14 -13.27 -17.06
C SER A 23 -3.53 -13.54 -15.69
N ILE A 24 -4.33 -14.04 -14.76
CA ILE A 24 -3.96 -14.20 -13.35
C ILE A 24 -4.38 -15.58 -12.86
N ALA A 25 -3.53 -16.22 -12.10
CA ALA A 25 -3.85 -17.45 -11.39
C ALA A 25 -3.34 -17.38 -9.96
N SER A 26 -4.04 -18.08 -9.05
CA SER A 26 -3.56 -18.34 -7.70
C SER A 26 -3.75 -19.80 -7.33
N VAL A 27 -2.83 -20.34 -6.53
CA VAL A 27 -2.87 -21.70 -6.02
C VAL A 27 -2.25 -21.78 -4.64
N SER A 28 -2.56 -22.81 -3.88
CA SER A 28 -1.82 -23.17 -2.68
C SER A 28 -0.57 -23.98 -3.06
N CYS A 29 0.61 -23.51 -2.66
CA CYS A 29 1.85 -24.26 -2.77
C CYS A 29 2.37 -24.78 -1.42
N GLY A 30 1.65 -24.52 -0.33
CA GLY A 30 1.96 -25.01 1.01
C GLY A 30 3.09 -24.27 1.71
N ILE A 31 3.30 -22.99 1.42
CA ILE A 31 4.13 -22.08 2.21
C ILE A 31 3.35 -21.67 3.46
N LYS A 32 2.06 -21.31 3.30
CA LYS A 32 1.15 -21.10 4.43
C LYS A 32 0.66 -22.44 4.99
N LYS A 33 0.68 -22.58 6.31
CA LYS A 33 0.22 -23.81 7.00
C LYS A 33 -1.29 -24.09 6.88
N ASN A 34 -2.09 -23.12 6.45
CA ASN A 34 -3.57 -23.18 6.48
C ASN A 34 -4.22 -23.58 5.15
N PHE A 35 -3.46 -24.13 4.21
CA PHE A 35 -3.91 -24.59 2.87
C PHE A 35 -4.60 -23.52 2.01
N LYS A 36 -4.56 -22.25 2.39
CA LYS A 36 -5.05 -21.14 1.56
C LYS A 36 -4.08 -20.89 0.42
N ASP A 37 -4.58 -20.30 -0.66
CA ASP A 37 -3.74 -19.83 -1.76
C ASP A 37 -2.64 -18.91 -1.22
N ASP A 38 -1.40 -19.17 -1.64
CA ASP A 38 -0.20 -18.49 -1.18
C ASP A 38 0.79 -18.19 -2.32
N LEU A 39 0.41 -18.56 -3.55
CA LEU A 39 1.20 -18.31 -4.75
C LEU A 39 0.32 -17.74 -5.86
N VAL A 40 0.78 -16.66 -6.47
CA VAL A 40 0.09 -15.94 -7.56
C VAL A 40 1.02 -15.80 -8.75
N LEU A 41 0.49 -15.97 -9.96
CA LEU A 41 1.12 -15.61 -11.22
C LEU A 41 0.25 -14.59 -11.93
N ILE A 42 0.82 -13.45 -12.29
CA ILE A 42 0.25 -12.48 -13.23
C ILE A 42 1.08 -12.55 -14.50
N LYS A 43 0.47 -12.90 -15.62
CA LYS A 43 1.12 -13.06 -16.93
C LYS A 43 0.57 -12.03 -17.90
N PHE A 44 1.44 -11.42 -18.68
CA PHE A 44 1.08 -10.50 -19.76
C PHE A 44 1.28 -11.18 -21.11
N ASN A 45 0.36 -10.95 -22.05
CA ASN A 45 0.39 -11.58 -23.39
C ASN A 45 1.59 -11.11 -24.23
N SER A 46 2.08 -9.90 -23.93
CA SER A 46 3.31 -9.34 -24.54
C SER A 46 4.08 -8.53 -23.48
N PRO A 47 5.41 -8.32 -23.65
CA PRO A 47 6.16 -7.49 -22.75
C PRO A 47 5.52 -6.12 -22.57
N SER A 48 5.08 -5.83 -21.37
CA SER A 48 4.35 -4.61 -20.99
C SER A 48 5.30 -3.61 -20.32
N LYS A 49 4.95 -2.32 -20.33
CA LYS A 49 5.74 -1.29 -19.63
C LYS A 49 5.56 -1.41 -18.13
N ILE A 50 6.64 -1.25 -17.37
CA ILE A 50 6.60 -1.31 -15.92
C ILE A 50 7.30 -0.11 -15.28
N TYR A 51 6.69 0.41 -14.23
CA TYR A 51 7.25 1.40 -13.32
C TYR A 51 7.16 0.85 -11.91
N GLY A 52 8.22 1.02 -11.12
CA GLY A 52 8.27 0.50 -9.76
C GLY A 52 8.83 1.50 -8.76
N VAL A 53 8.30 1.47 -7.55
CA VAL A 53 8.86 2.10 -6.35
C VAL A 53 9.06 1.00 -5.31
N PHE A 54 10.22 0.98 -4.68
CA PHE A 54 10.68 -0.10 -3.81
C PHE A 54 11.14 0.44 -2.46
N THR A 55 11.12 -0.40 -1.44
CA THR A 55 11.60 -0.06 -0.10
C THR A 55 13.02 0.53 -0.11
N ASN A 56 13.21 1.49 0.79
CA ASN A 56 14.53 2.08 1.10
C ASN A 56 15.20 1.39 2.31
N SER A 57 14.67 0.25 2.77
CA SER A 57 15.29 -0.56 3.82
C SER A 57 16.74 -0.88 3.47
N LYS A 58 17.60 -0.87 4.48
CA LYS A 58 19.01 -1.29 4.35
C LYS A 58 19.19 -2.81 4.37
N THR A 59 18.11 -3.54 4.67
CA THR A 59 18.04 -5.01 4.67
C THR A 59 16.97 -5.50 3.69
N PRO A 60 17.06 -5.16 2.39
CA PRO A 60 16.04 -5.55 1.42
C PRO A 60 16.02 -7.06 1.18
N GLY A 61 14.84 -7.61 0.93
CA GLY A 61 14.70 -9.01 0.52
C GLY A 61 15.27 -9.30 -0.86
N ALA A 62 15.60 -10.56 -1.13
CA ALA A 62 16.13 -11.00 -2.43
C ALA A 62 15.24 -10.57 -3.62
N PRO A 63 13.88 -10.63 -3.55
CA PRO A 63 13.02 -10.12 -4.62
C PRO A 63 13.19 -8.62 -4.90
N ILE A 64 13.45 -7.81 -3.87
CA ILE A 64 13.67 -6.36 -4.04
C ILE A 64 14.99 -6.10 -4.77
N VAL A 65 16.06 -6.80 -4.38
CA VAL A 65 17.38 -6.68 -5.03
C VAL A 65 17.27 -7.06 -6.51
N TRP A 66 16.63 -8.19 -6.79
CA TRP A 66 16.39 -8.67 -8.16
C TRP A 66 15.59 -7.65 -8.98
N ASN A 67 14.44 -7.23 -8.50
CA ASN A 67 13.56 -6.31 -9.22
C ASN A 67 14.23 -4.95 -9.47
N LYS A 68 14.99 -4.42 -8.50
CA LYS A 68 15.79 -3.20 -8.69
C LYS A 68 16.84 -3.33 -9.78
N SER A 69 17.41 -4.52 -9.99
CA SER A 69 18.41 -4.75 -11.03
C SER A 69 17.81 -4.75 -12.44
N ILE A 70 16.57 -5.27 -12.59
CA ILE A 70 15.92 -5.44 -13.89
C ILE A 70 14.94 -4.32 -14.28
N ILE A 71 14.42 -3.54 -13.31
CA ILE A 71 13.39 -2.51 -13.56
C ILE A 71 13.83 -1.44 -14.59
N LYS A 72 15.14 -1.22 -14.74
CA LYS A 72 15.69 -0.29 -15.72
C LYS A 72 15.37 -0.68 -17.16
N ASN A 73 15.11 -1.97 -17.43
CA ASN A 73 14.73 -2.47 -18.76
C ASN A 73 13.31 -2.03 -19.15
N GLY A 74 12.49 -1.57 -18.18
CA GLY A 74 11.17 -1.02 -18.41
C GLY A 74 10.13 -2.02 -18.93
N LYS A 75 10.44 -3.34 -18.93
CA LYS A 75 9.57 -4.40 -19.48
C LYS A 75 9.26 -5.46 -18.44
N VAL A 76 8.03 -5.98 -18.50
CA VAL A 76 7.56 -7.12 -17.70
C VAL A 76 6.69 -8.04 -18.56
N SER A 77 6.92 -9.33 -18.48
CA SER A 77 6.13 -10.40 -19.12
C SER A 77 5.41 -11.27 -18.08
N ALA A 78 5.97 -11.38 -16.87
CA ALA A 78 5.33 -12.08 -15.77
C ALA A 78 5.73 -11.50 -14.40
N LEU A 79 4.84 -11.67 -13.43
CA LEU A 79 5.07 -11.37 -12.01
C LEU A 79 4.61 -12.58 -11.18
N ILE A 80 5.54 -13.16 -10.41
CA ILE A 80 5.23 -14.25 -9.47
C ILE A 80 5.30 -13.72 -8.04
N ILE A 81 4.29 -14.06 -7.22
CA ILE A 81 4.16 -13.53 -5.86
C ILE A 81 3.90 -14.70 -4.91
N ASN A 82 4.72 -14.84 -3.88
CA ASN A 82 4.41 -15.75 -2.78
C ASN A 82 4.13 -15.01 -1.47
N SER A 83 3.27 -15.58 -0.66
CA SER A 83 2.99 -15.13 0.71
C SER A 83 3.27 -16.25 1.73
N GLY A 84 3.52 -15.85 3.00
CA GLY A 84 3.93 -16.76 4.07
C GLY A 84 5.44 -16.76 4.36
N ASN A 85 6.27 -16.39 3.38
CA ASN A 85 7.71 -16.25 3.52
C ASN A 85 8.19 -15.04 2.73
N ALA A 86 8.96 -14.15 3.34
CA ALA A 86 9.40 -12.89 2.74
C ALA A 86 10.68 -13.02 1.89
N ASN A 87 11.38 -14.14 1.98
CA ASN A 87 12.72 -14.36 1.39
C ASN A 87 13.72 -13.24 1.71
N VAL A 88 13.81 -12.91 2.98
CA VAL A 88 14.64 -11.83 3.52
C VAL A 88 15.65 -12.39 4.50
N PHE A 89 16.87 -11.88 4.45
CA PHE A 89 17.97 -12.23 5.35
C PHE A 89 18.40 -13.71 5.30
N ASN A 90 18.24 -14.34 4.14
CA ASN A 90 18.58 -15.75 3.88
C ASN A 90 19.94 -15.92 3.18
N GLY A 91 20.70 -14.83 2.97
CA GLY A 91 22.00 -14.85 2.30
C GLY A 91 21.95 -15.50 0.91
N LYS A 92 22.99 -16.22 0.55
CA LYS A 92 23.10 -16.91 -0.77
C LYS A 92 21.95 -17.87 -1.04
N LYS A 93 21.42 -18.56 -0.02
CA LYS A 93 20.29 -19.50 -0.18
C LYS A 93 19.03 -18.79 -0.67
N GLY A 94 18.77 -17.56 -0.19
CA GLY A 94 17.62 -16.76 -0.63
C GLY A 94 17.74 -16.30 -2.08
N GLU A 95 18.94 -15.93 -2.52
CA GLU A 95 19.22 -15.56 -3.91
C GLU A 95 19.12 -16.76 -4.86
N GLU A 96 19.67 -17.93 -4.46
CA GLU A 96 19.58 -19.17 -5.22
C GLU A 96 18.13 -19.64 -5.39
N ALA A 97 17.33 -19.57 -4.32
CA ALA A 97 15.91 -19.90 -4.36
C ALA A 97 15.17 -19.01 -5.37
N LEU A 98 15.42 -17.69 -5.33
CA LEU A 98 14.85 -16.75 -6.29
C LEU A 98 15.27 -17.10 -7.72
N LYS A 99 16.57 -17.26 -7.99
CA LYS A 99 17.10 -17.59 -9.33
C LYS A 99 16.47 -18.86 -9.88
N LYS A 100 16.36 -19.92 -9.08
CA LYS A 100 15.73 -21.19 -9.50
C LYS A 100 14.25 -21.02 -9.87
N ILE A 101 13.50 -20.21 -9.12
CA ILE A 101 12.09 -19.90 -9.42
C ILE A 101 11.98 -19.12 -10.72
N ILE A 102 12.78 -18.07 -10.89
CA ILE A 102 12.78 -17.22 -12.10
C ILE A 102 13.14 -18.07 -13.33
N SER A 103 14.21 -18.89 -13.26
CA SER A 103 14.65 -19.74 -14.36
C SER A 103 13.59 -20.78 -14.74
N ALA A 104 12.97 -21.44 -13.76
CA ALA A 104 11.91 -22.41 -14.02
C ALA A 104 10.68 -21.76 -14.69
N LEU A 105 10.31 -20.54 -14.26
CA LEU A 105 9.20 -19.82 -14.87
C LEU A 105 9.54 -19.32 -16.28
N SER A 106 10.77 -18.83 -16.49
CA SER A 106 11.30 -18.41 -17.79
C SER A 106 11.22 -19.53 -18.82
N LEU A 107 11.70 -20.72 -18.46
CA LEU A 107 11.64 -21.90 -19.32
C LEU A 107 10.21 -22.31 -19.66
N LYS A 108 9.32 -22.36 -18.66
CA LYS A 108 7.91 -22.78 -18.85
C LYS A 108 7.07 -21.79 -19.66
N LEU A 109 7.37 -20.52 -19.61
CA LEU A 109 6.65 -19.48 -20.35
C LEU A 109 7.35 -19.04 -21.64
N SER A 110 8.59 -19.52 -21.89
CA SER A 110 9.44 -19.09 -23.02
C SER A 110 9.63 -17.56 -23.05
N ILE A 111 9.93 -16.95 -21.91
CA ILE A 111 10.15 -15.50 -21.73
C ILE A 111 11.50 -15.24 -21.07
N SER A 112 12.05 -14.04 -21.26
CA SER A 112 13.33 -13.64 -20.65
C SER A 112 13.21 -13.56 -19.11
N GLU A 113 14.21 -14.09 -18.39
CA GLU A 113 14.33 -13.91 -16.94
C GLU A 113 14.27 -12.44 -16.52
N LYS A 114 14.88 -11.55 -17.34
CA LYS A 114 14.91 -10.09 -17.10
C LYS A 114 13.54 -9.40 -17.27
N GLU A 115 12.51 -10.13 -17.66
CA GLU A 115 11.12 -9.67 -17.77
C GLU A 115 10.21 -10.34 -16.71
N ILE A 116 10.80 -11.12 -15.78
CA ILE A 116 10.08 -11.78 -14.68
C ILE A 116 10.36 -11.04 -13.38
N PHE A 117 9.34 -10.44 -12.80
CA PHE A 117 9.40 -9.82 -11.48
C PHE A 117 8.93 -10.81 -10.42
N MET A 118 9.48 -10.69 -9.20
CA MET A 118 9.08 -11.53 -8.07
C MET A 118 8.75 -10.67 -6.85
N ALA A 119 7.73 -11.06 -6.12
CA ALA A 119 7.40 -10.48 -4.82
C ALA A 119 7.24 -11.59 -3.78
N SER A 120 7.73 -11.35 -2.56
CA SER A 120 7.60 -12.26 -1.43
C SER A 120 7.18 -11.48 -0.19
N THR A 121 6.31 -12.05 0.64
CA THR A 121 5.85 -11.44 1.88
C THR A 121 5.55 -12.51 2.93
N GLY A 122 5.77 -12.20 4.21
CA GLY A 122 5.57 -13.10 5.34
C GLY A 122 6.76 -13.13 6.28
N VAL A 123 7.11 -14.29 6.81
CA VAL A 123 8.16 -14.46 7.82
C VAL A 123 9.53 -14.11 7.25
N ILE A 124 10.34 -13.40 8.05
CA ILE A 124 11.73 -13.02 7.77
C ILE A 124 12.67 -14.03 8.42
N GLY A 125 13.80 -14.34 7.76
CA GLY A 125 14.86 -15.19 8.32
C GLY A 125 14.63 -16.69 8.16
N GLU A 126 13.54 -17.11 7.52
CA GLU A 126 13.26 -18.50 7.20
C GLU A 126 13.61 -18.80 5.72
N PRO A 127 14.30 -19.92 5.42
CA PRO A 127 14.59 -20.30 4.04
C PRO A 127 13.31 -20.49 3.22
N LEU A 128 13.30 -19.94 1.99
CA LEU A 128 12.18 -20.14 1.07
C LEU A 128 12.29 -21.52 0.41
N ASP A 129 11.28 -22.37 0.60
CA ASP A 129 11.19 -23.64 -0.11
C ASP A 129 10.76 -23.44 -1.58
N TYR A 130 11.74 -23.14 -2.43
CA TYR A 130 11.53 -22.90 -3.85
C TYR A 130 10.98 -24.11 -4.60
N LYS A 131 11.22 -25.36 -4.11
CA LYS A 131 10.73 -26.59 -4.75
C LYS A 131 9.21 -26.64 -4.75
N LYS A 132 8.57 -26.21 -3.66
CA LYS A 132 7.09 -26.08 -3.56
C LYS A 132 6.56 -25.11 -4.61
N ILE A 133 7.21 -23.95 -4.79
CA ILE A 133 6.81 -22.95 -5.79
C ILE A 133 6.96 -23.53 -7.20
N ILE A 134 8.14 -24.08 -7.53
CA ILE A 134 8.43 -24.62 -8.87
C ILE A 134 7.45 -25.73 -9.23
N GLY A 135 7.14 -26.64 -8.28
CA GLY A 135 6.18 -27.73 -8.50
C GLY A 135 4.77 -27.27 -8.84
N LYS A 136 4.42 -26.01 -8.50
CA LYS A 136 3.08 -25.44 -8.78
C LYS A 136 3.02 -24.56 -10.03
N ILE A 137 4.15 -24.25 -10.67
CA ILE A 137 4.18 -23.43 -11.91
C ILE A 137 3.29 -24.02 -13.01
N PRO A 138 3.30 -25.35 -13.32
CA PRO A 138 2.40 -25.91 -14.34
C PRO A 138 0.92 -25.69 -14.02
N GLN A 139 0.52 -25.85 -12.76
CA GLN A 139 -0.86 -25.63 -12.32
C GLN A 139 -1.25 -24.15 -12.42
N LEU A 140 -0.37 -23.22 -12.07
CA LEU A 140 -0.61 -21.77 -12.23
C LEU A 140 -0.85 -21.44 -13.70
N ILE A 141 0.00 -21.92 -14.60
CA ILE A 141 -0.12 -21.66 -16.04
C ILE A 141 -1.45 -22.20 -16.59
N LYS A 142 -1.85 -23.41 -16.20
CA LYS A 142 -3.12 -24.01 -16.59
C LYS A 142 -4.33 -23.20 -16.11
N ASN A 143 -4.24 -22.58 -14.93
CA ASN A 143 -5.33 -21.87 -14.27
C ASN A 143 -5.39 -20.37 -14.62
N LEU A 144 -4.53 -19.88 -15.51
CA LEU A 144 -4.51 -18.46 -15.90
C LEU A 144 -5.88 -18.04 -16.47
N SER A 145 -6.44 -16.96 -15.95
CA SER A 145 -7.76 -16.45 -16.32
C SER A 145 -7.77 -14.92 -16.21
N ASN A 146 -8.57 -14.27 -17.05
CA ASN A 146 -8.78 -12.82 -17.05
C ASN A 146 -10.18 -12.48 -16.56
N THR A 147 -10.53 -12.89 -15.35
CA THR A 147 -11.85 -12.61 -14.77
C THR A 147 -11.73 -11.77 -13.49
N PRO A 148 -12.78 -11.04 -13.08
CA PRO A 148 -12.82 -10.35 -11.79
C PRO A 148 -12.54 -11.28 -10.61
N GLU A 149 -12.96 -12.55 -10.71
CA GLU A 149 -12.75 -13.58 -9.68
C GLU A 149 -11.27 -13.95 -9.56
N SER A 150 -10.50 -13.99 -10.65
CA SER A 150 -9.05 -14.27 -10.62
C SER A 150 -8.30 -13.16 -9.90
N TRP A 151 -8.71 -11.90 -10.07
CA TRP A 151 -8.19 -10.76 -9.32
C TRP A 151 -8.49 -10.88 -7.82
N LEU A 152 -9.72 -11.24 -7.46
CA LEU A 152 -10.13 -11.41 -6.07
C LEU A 152 -9.35 -12.55 -5.40
N LYS A 153 -9.16 -13.68 -6.09
CA LYS A 153 -8.34 -14.80 -5.61
C LYS A 153 -6.90 -14.36 -5.39
N ALA A 154 -6.29 -13.62 -6.33
CA ALA A 154 -4.94 -13.08 -6.18
C ALA A 154 -4.83 -12.12 -4.99
N ALA A 155 -5.79 -11.19 -4.82
CA ALA A 155 -5.81 -10.28 -3.68
C ALA A 155 -5.92 -11.04 -2.33
N ASN A 156 -6.63 -12.18 -2.30
CA ASN A 156 -6.68 -13.05 -1.12
C ASN A 156 -5.37 -13.82 -0.91
N ALA A 157 -4.77 -14.34 -1.98
CA ALA A 157 -3.56 -15.16 -1.91
C ALA A 157 -2.34 -14.40 -1.37
N ILE A 158 -2.22 -13.10 -1.68
CA ILE A 158 -1.08 -12.28 -1.23
C ILE A 158 -1.19 -11.78 0.22
N ARG A 159 -2.32 -11.98 0.92
CA ARG A 159 -2.52 -11.55 2.32
C ARG A 159 -1.61 -12.32 3.28
N THR A 160 -1.27 -11.67 4.40
CA THR A 160 -0.63 -12.30 5.57
C THR A 160 -1.51 -12.16 6.81
N THR A 161 -1.38 -11.09 7.58
CA THR A 161 -2.23 -10.73 8.71
C THR A 161 -3.47 -9.93 8.30
N ASP A 162 -3.57 -9.58 7.04
CA ASP A 162 -4.73 -8.88 6.47
C ASP A 162 -6.04 -9.61 6.75
N THR A 163 -7.08 -8.88 7.19
CA THR A 163 -8.39 -9.47 7.53
C THR A 163 -9.34 -9.51 6.33
N PHE A 164 -9.10 -8.68 5.31
CA PHE A 164 -9.86 -8.66 4.05
C PHE A 164 -8.95 -8.35 2.85
N PRO A 165 -9.32 -8.78 1.62
CA PRO A 165 -8.57 -8.49 0.40
C PRO A 165 -8.71 -7.02 0.03
N LYS A 166 -7.61 -6.38 -0.38
CA LYS A 166 -7.59 -4.97 -0.78
C LYS A 166 -7.53 -4.87 -2.28
N LEU A 167 -8.55 -4.28 -2.87
CA LEU A 167 -8.67 -4.13 -4.31
C LEU A 167 -9.49 -2.89 -4.67
N TYR A 168 -9.15 -2.27 -5.78
CA TYR A 168 -9.87 -1.13 -6.32
C TYR A 168 -9.72 -1.04 -7.83
N SER A 169 -10.68 -0.42 -8.50
CA SER A 169 -10.67 -0.25 -9.95
C SER A 169 -11.22 1.11 -10.35
N GLU A 170 -10.71 1.63 -11.45
CA GLU A 170 -11.18 2.85 -12.09
C GLU A 170 -11.40 2.64 -13.58
N LYS A 171 -12.39 3.36 -14.12
CA LYS A 171 -12.72 3.41 -15.55
C LYS A 171 -12.48 4.81 -16.07
N ILE A 172 -11.84 4.91 -17.22
CA ILE A 172 -11.58 6.15 -17.93
C ILE A 172 -12.35 6.08 -19.26
N LYS A 173 -13.37 6.90 -19.40
CA LYS A 173 -14.08 7.05 -20.66
C LYS A 173 -13.17 7.76 -21.66
N TYR A 174 -12.88 7.13 -22.79
CA TYR A 174 -12.03 7.68 -23.84
C TYR A 174 -12.86 8.27 -24.96
N ASP A 175 -13.72 7.45 -25.58
CA ASP A 175 -14.70 7.88 -26.57
C ASP A 175 -16.04 7.13 -26.41
N LYS A 176 -16.93 7.19 -27.43
CA LYS A 176 -18.24 6.53 -27.38
C LYS A 176 -18.15 5.00 -27.36
N LYS A 177 -17.05 4.41 -27.85
CA LYS A 177 -16.89 2.95 -28.03
C LYS A 177 -15.80 2.36 -27.14
N GLU A 178 -14.85 3.16 -26.66
CA GLU A 178 -13.65 2.70 -26.00
C GLU A 178 -13.50 3.26 -24.58
N ASN A 179 -13.05 2.40 -23.65
CA ASN A 179 -12.72 2.77 -22.28
C ASN A 179 -11.37 2.18 -21.92
N PHE A 180 -10.63 2.90 -21.06
CA PHE A 180 -9.49 2.34 -20.38
C PHE A 180 -9.85 1.97 -18.94
N TYR A 181 -9.19 0.96 -18.44
CA TYR A 181 -9.41 0.44 -17.09
C TYR A 181 -8.11 0.44 -16.30
N ILE A 182 -8.23 0.63 -15.01
CA ILE A 182 -7.14 0.50 -14.06
C ILE A 182 -7.63 -0.44 -12.98
N ASN A 183 -6.94 -1.55 -12.78
CA ASN A 183 -7.16 -2.46 -11.65
C ASN A 183 -5.96 -2.40 -10.72
N GLY A 184 -6.22 -2.45 -9.42
CA GLY A 184 -5.17 -2.51 -8.41
C GLY A 184 -5.55 -3.48 -7.30
N ILE A 185 -4.57 -4.25 -6.85
CA ILE A 185 -4.62 -5.04 -5.63
C ILE A 185 -3.49 -4.63 -4.71
N ALA A 186 -3.73 -4.76 -3.40
CA ALA A 186 -2.71 -4.48 -2.39
C ALA A 186 -2.82 -5.44 -1.20
N LYS A 187 -1.74 -5.53 -0.42
CA LYS A 187 -1.72 -6.18 0.88
C LYS A 187 -0.93 -5.35 1.87
N GLY A 188 -1.28 -5.48 3.13
CA GLY A 188 -0.63 -4.86 4.28
C GLY A 188 -1.63 -4.60 5.39
N SER A 189 -1.19 -4.80 6.64
CA SER A 189 -1.97 -4.65 7.86
C SER A 189 -1.09 -4.24 9.04
N GLY A 190 0.08 -4.85 9.22
CA GLY A 190 1.14 -4.47 10.14
C GLY A 190 2.45 -4.20 9.40
N MET A 191 3.45 -3.67 10.14
CA MET A 191 4.75 -3.21 9.63
C MET A 191 4.56 -2.16 8.52
N ILE A 192 3.68 -1.17 8.74
CA ILE A 192 3.33 -0.10 7.79
C ILE A 192 3.85 1.25 8.28
N ALA A 193 4.86 1.80 7.60
CA ALA A 193 5.39 3.15 7.84
C ALA A 193 5.80 3.85 6.53
N PRO A 194 5.95 5.19 6.51
CA PRO A 194 6.33 5.92 5.31
C PRO A 194 7.71 5.52 4.75
N ASN A 195 7.97 5.93 3.52
CA ASN A 195 9.14 5.61 2.72
C ASN A 195 9.17 4.17 2.16
N MET A 196 8.03 3.73 1.68
CA MET A 196 7.81 2.39 1.15
C MET A 196 8.10 1.33 2.22
N ALA A 197 7.10 1.05 3.05
CA ALA A 197 7.19 0.08 4.13
C ALA A 197 5.97 -0.84 4.18
N THR A 198 6.23 -2.13 4.14
CA THR A 198 5.41 -3.37 4.25
C THR A 198 4.08 -3.37 3.52
N MET A 199 4.10 -2.94 2.30
CA MET A 199 2.96 -3.18 1.43
C MET A 199 3.42 -3.72 0.07
N LEU A 200 2.61 -4.56 -0.49
CA LEU A 200 2.70 -4.90 -1.90
C LEU A 200 1.50 -4.30 -2.61
N SER A 201 1.71 -3.61 -3.71
CA SER A 201 0.63 -3.17 -4.58
C SER A 201 0.98 -3.38 -6.05
N PHE A 202 0.04 -3.98 -6.76
CA PHE A 202 0.17 -4.29 -8.18
C PHE A 202 -0.99 -3.63 -8.92
N ILE A 203 -0.65 -2.71 -9.82
CA ILE A 203 -1.60 -1.87 -10.55
C ILE A 203 -1.40 -2.14 -12.03
N VAL A 204 -2.47 -2.49 -12.73
CA VAL A 204 -2.45 -2.81 -14.17
C VAL A 204 -3.46 -1.93 -14.89
N SER A 205 -3.05 -1.40 -16.04
CA SER A 205 -3.93 -0.63 -16.92
C SER A 205 -3.66 -0.96 -18.41
N ASN A 206 -4.70 -0.91 -19.21
CA ASN A 206 -4.62 -1.07 -20.66
C ASN A 206 -4.48 0.27 -21.42
N ILE A 207 -4.17 1.35 -20.70
CA ILE A 207 -3.97 2.67 -21.33
C ILE A 207 -2.64 2.73 -22.10
N PRO A 208 -2.62 3.17 -23.36
CA PRO A 208 -1.39 3.27 -24.15
C PRO A 208 -0.64 4.57 -23.83
N LEU A 209 0.00 4.63 -22.68
CA LEU A 209 0.76 5.80 -22.23
C LEU A 209 2.25 5.62 -22.55
N GLU A 210 2.77 6.46 -23.45
CA GLU A 210 4.16 6.39 -23.94
C GLU A 210 5.00 7.65 -23.64
N LYS A 211 4.55 8.51 -22.71
CA LYS A 211 5.19 9.81 -22.50
C LYS A 211 6.33 9.80 -21.48
N ASN A 212 7.34 10.61 -21.79
CA ASN A 212 8.37 10.99 -20.82
C ASN A 212 7.73 11.64 -19.59
N GLY A 213 8.23 11.31 -18.38
CA GLY A 213 7.68 11.88 -17.13
C GLY A 213 6.72 10.96 -16.37
N THR A 214 6.18 9.89 -16.97
CA THR A 214 5.30 8.92 -16.27
C THR A 214 5.91 8.42 -14.97
N LYS A 215 7.20 8.07 -14.97
CA LYS A 215 7.93 7.62 -13.77
C LYS A 215 7.93 8.67 -12.66
N LYS A 216 8.13 9.95 -13.01
CA LYS A 216 8.15 11.07 -12.05
C LYS A 216 6.77 11.30 -11.44
N LYS A 217 5.72 11.33 -12.30
CA LYS A 217 4.32 11.47 -11.84
C LYS A 217 3.90 10.29 -10.96
N PHE A 218 4.23 9.06 -11.35
CA PHE A 218 3.93 7.86 -10.55
C PHE A 218 4.60 7.90 -9.18
N LYS A 219 5.90 8.26 -9.10
CA LYS A 219 6.59 8.44 -7.82
C LYS A 219 5.93 9.49 -6.93
N HIS A 220 5.49 10.60 -7.52
CA HIS A 220 4.80 11.65 -6.78
C HIS A 220 3.46 11.14 -6.21
N ILE A 221 2.67 10.40 -6.98
CA ILE A 221 1.43 9.79 -6.50
C ILE A 221 1.70 8.78 -5.38
N VAL A 222 2.74 7.94 -5.49
CA VAL A 222 3.15 7.05 -4.39
C VAL A 222 3.48 7.85 -3.13
N GLU A 223 4.17 8.98 -3.27
CA GLU A 223 4.54 9.84 -2.14
C GLU A 223 3.32 10.44 -1.42
N GLU A 224 2.29 10.81 -2.16
CA GLU A 224 1.06 11.38 -1.61
C GLU A 224 0.05 10.34 -1.11
N THR A 225 0.22 9.06 -1.49
CA THR A 225 -0.71 7.98 -1.15
C THR A 225 -0.08 6.96 -0.19
N PHE A 226 0.64 5.98 -0.71
CA PHE A 226 1.23 4.90 0.09
C PHE A 226 2.33 5.37 1.05
N ASN A 227 3.06 6.43 0.71
CA ASN A 227 4.03 7.04 1.62
C ASN A 227 3.40 8.03 2.62
N SER A 228 2.10 8.23 2.56
CA SER A 228 1.36 9.09 3.49
C SER A 228 0.48 8.31 4.46
N ILE A 229 0.69 6.99 4.58
CA ILE A 229 0.00 6.15 5.55
C ILE A 229 0.99 5.54 6.55
N THR A 230 0.50 5.24 7.76
CA THR A 230 1.23 4.44 8.75
C THR A 230 0.28 3.66 9.65
N VAL A 231 0.72 2.49 10.13
CA VAL A 231 0.02 1.68 11.14
C VAL A 231 0.81 1.65 12.45
N ASP A 232 2.09 1.28 12.40
CA ASP A 232 2.92 0.97 13.57
C ASP A 232 4.33 1.57 13.51
N SER A 233 4.62 2.43 12.55
CA SER A 233 5.92 3.07 12.31
C SER A 233 7.07 2.14 11.90
N ASP A 234 6.83 0.83 11.71
CA ASP A 234 7.86 -0.11 11.31
C ASP A 234 8.01 -0.21 9.78
N LYS A 235 9.27 -0.17 9.32
CA LYS A 235 9.60 -0.23 7.89
C LYS A 235 9.88 -1.66 7.45
N SER A 236 9.33 -2.05 6.31
CA SER A 236 9.57 -3.37 5.76
C SER A 236 10.77 -3.47 4.83
N THR A 237 11.16 -4.71 4.66
CA THR A 237 12.23 -5.18 3.79
C THR A 237 11.76 -5.57 2.38
N SER A 238 10.42 -5.60 2.15
CA SER A 238 9.83 -6.24 0.94
C SER A 238 8.93 -5.35 0.11
N ASP A 239 8.76 -4.06 0.48
CA ASP A 239 7.78 -3.19 -0.16
C ASP A 239 8.03 -2.92 -1.61
N MET A 240 6.94 -2.97 -2.37
CA MET A 240 6.92 -2.50 -3.74
C MET A 240 5.54 -2.05 -4.19
N VAL A 241 5.51 -1.00 -4.99
CA VAL A 241 4.37 -0.60 -5.80
C VAL A 241 4.78 -0.70 -7.26
N LEU A 242 4.08 -1.53 -8.02
CA LEU A 242 4.32 -1.71 -9.44
C LEU A 242 3.12 -1.19 -10.22
N LEU A 243 3.38 -0.30 -11.18
CA LEU A 243 2.43 0.12 -12.19
C LEU A 243 2.81 -0.52 -13.53
N ILE A 244 1.93 -1.34 -14.07
CA ILE A 244 2.11 -2.03 -15.33
C ILE A 244 1.11 -1.49 -16.35
N LEU A 245 1.63 -1.03 -17.49
CA LEU A 245 0.84 -0.56 -18.64
C LEU A 245 0.95 -1.60 -19.75
N ILE A 246 -0.17 -2.27 -20.01
CA ILE A 246 -0.22 -3.34 -21.01
C ILE A 246 0.06 -2.76 -22.39
N LYS A 247 1.01 -3.38 -23.09
CA LYS A 247 1.31 -3.01 -24.47
C LYS A 247 0.18 -3.49 -25.39
N ASN A 248 -0.56 -2.55 -25.99
CA ASN A 248 -1.52 -2.85 -27.03
C ASN A 248 -0.94 -2.42 -28.38
N GLN A 249 -0.73 -3.39 -29.26
CA GLN A 249 -0.05 -3.16 -30.56
C GLN A 249 -0.82 -2.25 -31.51
N ASN A 250 -2.14 -2.13 -31.35
CA ASN A 250 -3.04 -1.46 -32.30
C ASN A 250 -3.55 -0.09 -31.81
N ARG A 251 -3.02 0.48 -30.71
CA ARG A 251 -3.58 1.72 -30.15
C ARG A 251 -2.69 2.93 -30.38
N LYS A 252 -3.32 4.01 -30.87
CA LYS A 252 -2.73 5.33 -31.05
C LYS A 252 -2.37 5.96 -29.71
N THR A 253 -1.39 6.85 -29.71
CA THR A 253 -1.01 7.67 -28.55
C THR A 253 -2.19 8.49 -28.05
N ILE A 254 -2.40 8.52 -26.74
CA ILE A 254 -3.48 9.30 -26.13
C ILE A 254 -3.13 10.80 -26.03
N GLY A 255 -4.14 11.65 -26.10
CA GLY A 255 -4.01 13.10 -25.90
C GLY A 255 -3.75 13.47 -24.43
N SER A 256 -3.28 14.71 -24.19
CA SER A 256 -2.93 15.24 -22.86
C SER A 256 -4.09 15.21 -21.86
N GLN A 257 -5.33 15.44 -22.33
CA GLN A 257 -6.52 15.40 -21.47
C GLN A 257 -6.78 13.98 -20.92
N THR A 258 -6.64 12.95 -21.76
CA THR A 258 -6.80 11.55 -21.32
C THR A 258 -5.67 11.13 -20.39
N GLU A 259 -4.45 11.60 -20.66
CA GLU A 259 -3.32 11.41 -19.76
C GLU A 259 -3.59 12.02 -18.35
N LYS A 260 -4.10 13.27 -18.30
CA LYS A 260 -4.48 13.91 -17.02
C LYS A 260 -5.52 13.08 -16.30
N LYS A 261 -6.61 12.68 -16.97
CA LYS A 261 -7.65 11.82 -16.40
C LYS A 261 -7.08 10.50 -15.86
N PHE A 262 -6.10 9.91 -16.56
CA PHE A 262 -5.44 8.69 -16.08
C PHE A 262 -4.73 8.92 -14.76
N PHE A 263 -3.92 9.96 -14.61
CA PHE A 263 -3.20 10.22 -13.37
C PHE A 263 -4.15 10.59 -12.23
N ASP A 264 -5.24 11.34 -12.51
CA ASP A 264 -6.27 11.64 -11.50
C ASP A 264 -6.95 10.35 -11.00
N LYS A 265 -7.31 9.43 -11.92
CA LYS A 265 -7.91 8.13 -11.60
C LYS A 265 -6.90 7.18 -10.90
N LEU A 266 -5.64 7.21 -11.31
CA LEU A 266 -4.56 6.47 -10.65
C LEU A 266 -4.38 6.94 -9.20
N THR A 267 -4.40 8.25 -8.97
CA THR A 267 -4.34 8.83 -7.62
C THR A 267 -5.52 8.36 -6.78
N THR A 268 -6.74 8.42 -7.32
CA THR A 268 -7.95 7.92 -6.63
C THR A 268 -7.82 6.45 -6.26
N LEU A 269 -7.38 5.59 -7.19
CA LEU A 269 -7.20 4.16 -6.96
C LEU A 269 -6.16 3.91 -5.86
N MET A 270 -4.99 4.54 -5.96
CA MET A 270 -3.91 4.34 -4.99
C MET A 270 -4.27 4.87 -3.61
N THR A 271 -4.98 6.00 -3.49
CA THR A 271 -5.52 6.51 -2.24
C THR A 271 -6.49 5.51 -1.60
N ASN A 272 -7.41 4.94 -2.38
CA ASN A 272 -8.35 3.94 -1.87
C ASN A 272 -7.65 2.68 -1.38
N LEU A 273 -6.64 2.18 -2.10
CA LEU A 273 -5.85 1.03 -1.66
C LEU A 273 -5.07 1.34 -0.37
N ALA A 274 -4.44 2.52 -0.28
CA ALA A 274 -3.74 2.99 0.91
C ALA A 274 -4.68 3.09 2.13
N HIS A 275 -5.88 3.65 1.94
CA HIS A 275 -6.90 3.70 2.99
C HIS A 275 -7.37 2.31 3.43
N GLN A 276 -7.53 1.35 2.51
CA GLN A 276 -7.88 -0.03 2.86
C GLN A 276 -6.79 -0.68 3.71
N ILE A 277 -5.49 -0.39 3.46
CA ILE A 277 -4.38 -0.87 4.30
C ILE A 277 -4.53 -0.32 5.73
N VAL A 278 -4.72 0.98 5.90
CA VAL A 278 -4.87 1.61 7.23
C VAL A 278 -6.14 1.13 7.94
N LYS A 279 -7.25 1.00 7.22
CA LYS A 279 -8.53 0.47 7.76
C LYS A 279 -8.44 -1.00 8.19
N ASP A 280 -7.45 -1.73 7.68
CA ASP A 280 -7.13 -3.09 8.09
C ASP A 280 -5.90 -3.18 9.00
N GLY A 281 -5.43 -2.05 9.52
CA GLY A 281 -4.32 -2.02 10.47
C GLY A 281 -4.55 -3.00 11.61
N GLU A 282 -3.51 -3.75 12.00
CA GLU A 282 -3.60 -4.79 13.03
C GLU A 282 -4.24 -4.25 14.30
N GLY A 283 -5.41 -4.79 14.67
CA GLY A 283 -6.18 -4.37 15.82
C GLY A 283 -6.87 -3.01 15.73
N ALA A 284 -6.88 -2.35 14.57
CA ALA A 284 -7.47 -1.04 14.38
C ALA A 284 -8.98 -1.02 14.62
N SER A 285 -9.45 0.02 15.31
CA SER A 285 -10.88 0.30 15.50
C SER A 285 -11.31 1.62 14.89
N LYS A 286 -10.36 2.52 14.60
CA LYS A 286 -10.60 3.85 14.04
C LYS A 286 -9.62 4.18 12.91
N PHE A 287 -10.14 4.80 11.87
CA PHE A 287 -9.39 5.40 10.77
C PHE A 287 -9.21 6.89 11.03
N ILE A 288 -7.98 7.38 10.97
CA ILE A 288 -7.63 8.74 11.38
C ILE A 288 -6.95 9.46 10.23
N LYS A 289 -7.52 10.58 9.80
CA LYS A 289 -6.95 11.52 8.84
C LYS A 289 -6.34 12.69 9.60
N ILE A 290 -5.09 13.00 9.34
CA ILE A 290 -4.37 14.14 9.94
C ILE A 290 -3.93 15.07 8.81
N SER A 291 -4.47 16.28 8.78
CA SER A 291 -4.07 17.32 7.84
C SER A 291 -3.25 18.37 8.58
N VAL A 292 -2.07 18.69 8.06
CA VAL A 292 -1.20 19.74 8.58
C VAL A 292 -1.06 20.82 7.52
N ASP A 293 -1.26 22.07 7.88
CA ASP A 293 -1.10 23.25 7.05
C ASP A 293 -0.28 24.34 7.76
N GLY A 294 0.15 25.34 6.98
CA GLY A 294 0.90 26.47 7.49
C GLY A 294 2.36 26.19 7.82
N ALA A 295 2.92 25.05 7.44
CA ALA A 295 4.34 24.75 7.55
C ALA A 295 5.16 25.49 6.47
N GLN A 296 6.48 25.56 6.62
CA GLN A 296 7.33 26.23 5.66
C GLN A 296 7.24 25.60 4.26
N ASN A 297 7.22 24.28 4.18
CA ASN A 297 7.13 23.50 2.93
C ASN A 297 6.40 22.17 3.15
N TYR A 298 6.13 21.45 2.05
CA TYR A 298 5.49 20.13 2.07
C TYR A 298 6.22 19.12 2.96
N LYS A 299 7.56 19.09 2.93
CA LYS A 299 8.36 18.10 3.68
C LYS A 299 8.17 18.31 5.19
N ASP A 300 8.17 19.56 5.65
CA ASP A 300 7.96 19.90 7.06
C ASP A 300 6.52 19.56 7.48
N ALA A 301 5.52 19.93 6.66
CA ALA A 301 4.12 19.56 6.92
C ALA A 301 3.95 18.04 7.05
N LYS A 302 4.59 17.28 6.16
CA LYS A 302 4.54 15.81 6.19
C LYS A 302 5.24 15.23 7.41
N ASN A 303 6.42 15.76 7.76
CA ASN A 303 7.16 15.34 8.95
C ASN A 303 6.33 15.54 10.23
N LEU A 304 5.69 16.71 10.37
CA LEU A 304 4.79 17.02 11.48
C LEU A 304 3.60 16.05 11.53
N GLY A 305 2.92 15.83 10.40
CA GLY A 305 1.78 14.91 10.30
C GLY A 305 2.17 13.47 10.65
N MET A 306 3.30 12.99 10.11
CA MET A 306 3.80 11.65 10.41
C MET A 306 4.26 11.49 11.86
N SER A 307 4.81 12.53 12.47
CA SER A 307 5.17 12.49 13.89
C SER A 307 3.95 12.29 14.79
N ILE A 308 2.84 12.93 14.46
CA ILE A 308 1.56 12.72 15.16
C ILE A 308 1.05 11.30 14.90
N ALA A 309 0.98 10.90 13.62
CA ALA A 309 0.45 9.61 13.18
C ALA A 309 1.21 8.40 13.77
N ASN A 310 2.51 8.53 14.01
CA ASN A 310 3.39 7.51 14.58
C ASN A 310 3.51 7.57 16.11
N SER A 311 2.86 8.52 16.78
CA SER A 311 2.94 8.64 18.25
C SER A 311 2.07 7.58 18.94
N PRO A 312 2.63 6.61 19.66
CA PRO A 312 1.84 5.62 20.41
C PRO A 312 0.89 6.30 21.42
N LEU A 313 1.34 7.36 22.08
CA LEU A 313 0.51 8.11 23.02
C LEU A 313 -0.69 8.77 22.35
N PHE A 314 -0.51 9.36 21.16
CA PHE A 314 -1.61 9.89 20.37
C PHE A 314 -2.57 8.78 19.93
N LYS A 315 -2.05 7.69 19.37
CA LYS A 315 -2.86 6.58 18.85
C LYS A 315 -3.67 5.88 19.95
N THR A 316 -3.11 5.73 21.16
CA THR A 316 -3.83 5.18 22.32
C THR A 316 -4.89 6.14 22.85
N ALA A 317 -4.67 7.47 22.81
CA ALA A 317 -5.74 8.45 23.12
C ALA A 317 -6.92 8.31 22.15
N MET A 318 -6.62 8.15 20.86
CA MET A 318 -7.68 7.94 19.86
C MET A 318 -8.44 6.64 20.10
N ALA A 319 -7.77 5.55 20.46
CA ALA A 319 -8.41 4.28 20.85
C ALA A 319 -9.37 4.47 22.03
N GLY A 320 -8.96 5.21 23.05
CA GLY A 320 -9.76 5.53 24.23
C GLY A 320 -10.82 6.63 24.02
N SER A 321 -10.91 7.22 22.82
CA SER A 321 -11.75 8.40 22.55
C SER A 321 -11.40 9.59 23.48
N ASP A 322 -10.13 9.73 23.85
CA ASP A 322 -9.60 10.78 24.70
C ASP A 322 -9.17 11.99 23.86
N SER A 323 -9.72 13.17 24.18
CA SER A 323 -9.41 14.43 23.50
C SER A 323 -8.08 15.08 23.91
N ASN A 324 -7.10 14.27 24.28
CA ASN A 324 -5.79 14.69 24.80
C ASN A 324 -4.92 15.33 23.71
N TRP A 325 -5.21 16.58 23.40
CA TRP A 325 -4.46 17.36 22.39
C TRP A 325 -3.00 17.62 22.80
N GLY A 326 -2.67 17.55 24.10
CA GLY A 326 -1.28 17.66 24.58
C GLY A 326 -0.36 16.63 23.94
N ARG A 327 -0.89 15.44 23.59
CA ARG A 327 -0.14 14.41 22.87
C ARG A 327 0.16 14.78 21.42
N ILE A 328 -0.68 15.64 20.81
CA ILE A 328 -0.39 16.23 19.49
C ILE A 328 0.73 17.25 19.61
N ILE A 329 0.68 18.16 20.58
CA ILE A 329 1.74 19.15 20.81
C ILE A 329 3.08 18.47 21.09
N MET A 330 3.09 17.47 21.96
CA MET A 330 4.30 16.66 22.23
C MET A 330 4.85 16.05 20.93
N ALA A 331 3.98 15.50 20.07
CA ALA A 331 4.40 14.88 18.81
C ALA A 331 4.92 15.89 17.79
N LEU A 332 4.38 17.11 17.77
CA LEU A 332 4.92 18.21 16.96
C LEU A 332 6.31 18.64 17.46
N GLY A 333 6.47 18.81 18.77
CA GLY A 333 7.69 19.35 19.38
C GLY A 333 8.93 18.48 19.19
N LYS A 334 8.77 17.16 18.98
CA LYS A 334 9.93 16.25 18.76
C LYS A 334 10.47 16.21 17.32
N THR A 335 9.87 16.96 16.36
CA THR A 335 10.21 16.83 14.93
C THR A 335 11.46 17.58 14.50
N GLY A 336 11.94 18.53 15.29
CA GLY A 336 12.99 19.47 14.90
C GLY A 336 12.54 20.56 13.90
N VAL A 337 11.26 20.57 13.50
CA VAL A 337 10.69 21.65 12.69
C VAL A 337 10.44 22.87 13.58
N ALA A 338 10.88 24.04 13.13
CA ALA A 338 10.62 25.29 13.85
C ALA A 338 9.12 25.58 13.91
N LEU A 339 8.61 25.82 15.11
CA LEU A 339 7.20 26.09 15.38
C LEU A 339 7.04 27.42 16.13
N ASN A 340 5.95 28.13 15.83
CA ASN A 340 5.52 29.28 16.63
C ASN A 340 4.26 28.89 17.42
N ASN A 341 4.42 28.73 18.73
CA ASN A 341 3.34 28.22 19.60
C ASN A 341 2.07 29.07 19.56
N SER A 342 2.21 30.41 19.38
CA SER A 342 1.07 31.33 19.30
C SER A 342 0.24 31.19 18.00
N LYS A 343 0.78 30.48 17.00
CA LYS A 343 0.10 30.26 15.71
C LYS A 343 -0.49 28.85 15.58
N ILE A 344 -0.22 27.97 16.56
CA ILE A 344 -0.73 26.58 16.49
C ILE A 344 -2.22 26.56 16.74
N SER A 345 -2.94 25.91 15.83
CA SER A 345 -4.38 25.63 15.98
C SER A 345 -4.65 24.16 15.72
N ILE A 346 -5.54 23.53 16.52
CA ILE A 346 -5.91 22.13 16.42
C ILE A 346 -7.43 22.00 16.41
N LYS A 347 -7.95 21.21 15.44
CA LYS A 347 -9.36 20.85 15.37
C LYS A 347 -9.52 19.33 15.38
N PHE A 348 -10.55 18.86 16.08
CA PHE A 348 -11.13 17.53 15.88
C PHE A 348 -12.47 17.69 15.13
N GLY A 349 -12.52 17.25 13.87
CA GLY A 349 -13.60 17.55 12.97
C GLY A 349 -13.78 19.08 12.82
N HIS A 350 -14.94 19.59 13.26
CA HIS A 350 -15.24 21.03 13.19
C HIS A 350 -14.90 21.78 14.49
N PHE A 351 -14.52 21.07 15.55
CA PHE A 351 -14.36 21.67 16.88
C PHE A 351 -12.92 22.09 17.13
N PHE A 352 -12.70 23.36 17.38
CA PHE A 352 -11.41 23.84 17.88
C PHE A 352 -11.17 23.34 19.30
N ILE A 353 -9.99 22.77 19.52
CA ILE A 353 -9.44 22.47 20.84
C ILE A 353 -8.44 23.53 21.23
N LEU A 354 -7.59 23.93 20.26
CA LEU A 354 -6.59 24.98 20.37
C LEU A 354 -6.81 25.93 19.19
N LYS A 355 -6.84 27.22 19.43
CA LYS A 355 -6.91 28.25 18.38
C LYS A 355 -5.88 29.32 18.65
N SER A 356 -4.90 29.45 17.75
CA SER A 356 -3.81 30.44 17.86
C SER A 356 -3.16 30.43 19.26
N GLY A 357 -2.84 29.25 19.78
CA GLY A 357 -2.26 29.05 21.12
C GLY A 357 -3.26 29.09 22.28
N GLU A 358 -4.51 29.50 22.07
CA GLU A 358 -5.53 29.57 23.12
C GLU A 358 -6.24 28.21 23.27
N ASN A 359 -6.32 27.70 24.51
CA ASN A 359 -6.98 26.44 24.83
C ASN A 359 -8.52 26.63 24.94
N LEU A 360 -9.25 25.94 24.04
CA LEU A 360 -10.72 25.98 23.96
C LEU A 360 -11.38 24.64 24.33
N LEU A 361 -10.61 23.66 24.85
CA LEU A 361 -11.10 22.30 25.11
C LEU A 361 -12.35 22.28 25.98
N LEU A 362 -12.36 23.01 27.11
CA LEU A 362 -13.46 22.98 28.08
C LEU A 362 -14.80 23.43 27.46
N LYS A 363 -14.78 24.39 26.52
CA LYS A 363 -15.96 24.86 25.81
C LYS A 363 -16.61 23.78 24.93
N ASN A 364 -15.86 22.79 24.47
CA ASN A 364 -16.26 21.83 23.45
C ASN A 364 -16.15 20.36 23.89
N ILE A 365 -15.69 20.05 25.10
CA ILE A 365 -15.28 18.70 25.53
C ILE A 365 -16.34 17.62 25.28
N LYS A 366 -17.61 17.86 25.62
CA LYS A 366 -18.70 16.88 25.40
C LYS A 366 -18.90 16.57 23.92
N LYS A 367 -18.85 17.60 23.05
CA LYS A 367 -19.03 17.47 21.59
C LYS A 367 -17.86 16.73 20.98
N ILE A 368 -16.63 17.02 21.41
CA ILE A 368 -15.40 16.39 20.94
C ILE A 368 -15.38 14.92 21.37
N ASN A 369 -15.69 14.59 22.62
CA ASN A 369 -15.72 13.20 23.09
C ASN A 369 -16.76 12.38 22.31
N ASN A 370 -17.91 12.93 21.98
CA ASN A 370 -18.89 12.27 21.12
C ASN A 370 -18.38 12.10 19.67
N TYR A 371 -17.67 13.09 19.13
CA TYR A 371 -17.05 12.98 17.81
C TYR A 371 -15.99 11.87 17.78
N LEU A 372 -15.16 11.76 18.80
CA LEU A 372 -14.08 10.77 18.89
C LEU A 372 -14.57 9.31 19.04
N LYS A 373 -15.83 9.08 19.35
CA LYS A 373 -16.45 7.73 19.31
C LYS A 373 -16.69 7.21 17.89
N ARG A 374 -16.57 8.06 16.85
CA ARG A 374 -16.77 7.67 15.46
C ARG A 374 -15.63 6.75 14.99
N LYS A 375 -15.93 5.94 14.00
CA LYS A 375 -14.94 5.08 13.34
C LYS A 375 -13.94 5.84 12.45
N GLU A 376 -14.36 6.99 11.94
CA GLU A 376 -13.52 7.86 11.09
C GLU A 376 -13.38 9.22 11.78
N ILE A 377 -12.13 9.63 11.98
CA ILE A 377 -11.75 10.84 12.70
C ILE A 377 -10.88 11.70 11.79
N GLU A 378 -11.22 12.97 11.70
CA GLU A 378 -10.40 13.99 11.03
C GLU A 378 -9.80 14.94 12.06
N ILE A 379 -8.51 15.20 11.94
CA ILE A 379 -7.75 16.13 12.76
C ILE A 379 -7.06 17.10 11.82
N SER A 380 -7.23 18.39 12.08
CA SER A 380 -6.56 19.46 11.35
C SER A 380 -5.62 20.21 12.30
N VAL A 381 -4.41 20.40 11.89
CA VAL A 381 -3.36 21.10 12.64
C VAL A 381 -2.79 22.21 11.76
N SER A 382 -2.97 23.46 12.16
CA SER A 382 -2.31 24.60 11.53
C SER A 382 -1.14 25.03 12.40
N VAL A 383 0.06 25.22 11.79
CA VAL A 383 1.30 25.49 12.53
C VAL A 383 1.90 26.86 12.23
N GLY A 384 1.27 27.63 11.36
CA GLY A 384 1.78 28.96 10.98
C GLY A 384 1.15 29.48 9.69
N ASN A 385 1.89 30.33 8.98
CA ASN A 385 1.44 31.01 7.76
C ASN A 385 2.24 30.58 6.52
N GLY A 386 2.99 29.48 6.59
CA GLY A 386 3.71 28.95 5.44
C GLY A 386 2.76 28.33 4.41
N SER A 387 3.25 28.06 3.21
CA SER A 387 2.48 27.46 2.12
C SER A 387 2.49 25.93 2.12
N GLY A 388 3.27 25.33 3.02
CA GLY A 388 3.40 23.87 3.10
C GLY A 388 2.17 23.21 3.73
N SER A 389 1.63 22.20 3.06
CA SER A 389 0.54 21.39 3.55
C SER A 389 0.76 19.91 3.24
N SER A 390 0.24 19.02 4.07
CA SER A 390 0.25 17.58 3.85
C SER A 390 -0.90 16.92 4.58
N THR A 391 -1.38 15.80 4.02
CA THR A 391 -2.34 14.93 4.69
C THR A 391 -1.72 13.54 4.85
N VAL A 392 -1.86 12.96 6.04
CA VAL A 392 -1.43 11.60 6.36
C VAL A 392 -2.57 10.83 7.01
N TRP A 393 -2.53 9.51 6.89
CA TRP A 393 -3.56 8.63 7.46
C TRP A 393 -2.93 7.57 8.35
N THR A 394 -3.62 7.29 9.45
CA THR A 394 -3.24 6.26 10.41
C THR A 394 -4.47 5.60 11.03
N CYS A 395 -4.25 4.63 11.89
CA CYS A 395 -5.27 4.04 12.74
C CYS A 395 -4.93 4.28 14.22
N ASP A 396 -5.87 4.01 15.10
CA ASP A 396 -5.63 3.96 16.54
C ASP A 396 -4.72 2.77 16.93
N LEU A 397 -4.26 2.74 18.18
CA LEU A 397 -3.48 1.65 18.76
C LEU A 397 -4.25 1.04 19.92
N THR A 398 -4.76 -0.17 19.74
CA THR A 398 -5.56 -0.91 20.71
C THR A 398 -4.78 -2.07 21.35
N LYS A 399 -5.32 -2.68 22.39
CA LYS A 399 -4.77 -3.90 22.99
C LYS A 399 -4.69 -5.06 21.99
N ASN A 400 -5.57 -5.10 20.99
CA ASN A 400 -5.59 -6.14 19.96
C ASN A 400 -4.33 -6.15 19.10
N TYR A 401 -3.66 -4.99 18.88
CA TYR A 401 -2.37 -4.92 18.20
C TYR A 401 -1.34 -5.82 18.89
N ILE A 402 -1.24 -5.71 20.23
CA ILE A 402 -0.31 -6.52 21.02
C ILE A 402 -0.68 -8.00 20.92
N SER A 403 -1.97 -8.35 21.09
CA SER A 403 -2.42 -9.75 21.02
C SER A 403 -2.14 -10.40 19.66
N ILE A 404 -2.30 -9.67 18.55
CA ILE A 404 -2.02 -10.19 17.20
C ILE A 404 -0.51 -10.45 17.03
N ASN A 405 0.34 -9.55 17.52
CA ASN A 405 1.78 -9.64 17.30
C ASN A 405 2.49 -10.61 18.24
N THR A 406 1.97 -10.84 19.44
CA THR A 406 2.49 -11.89 20.36
C THR A 406 2.27 -13.29 19.82
N ASP A 407 1.19 -13.51 19.06
CA ASP A 407 0.82 -14.82 18.52
C ASP A 407 1.22 -15.02 17.04
N TYR A 408 1.99 -14.09 16.44
CA TYR A 408 2.26 -14.06 14.99
C TYR A 408 2.92 -15.33 14.43
N ARG A 409 3.71 -16.05 15.24
CA ARG A 409 4.41 -17.28 14.84
C ARG A 409 3.76 -18.58 15.31
N SER A 410 2.69 -18.51 16.09
CA SER A 410 2.00 -19.66 16.68
C SER A 410 1.00 -20.33 15.72
#